data_86f0a7e5e84e02b671951ee999f4cb58
#
_entry.id   86f0a7e5e84e02b671951ee999f4cb58
#
_cell.length_a   1.000
_cell.length_b   1.000
_cell.length_c   1.000
_cell.angle_alpha   90.00
_cell.angle_beta   90.00
_cell.angle_gamma   90.00
#
_symmetry.space_group_name_H-M   'P 1'
#
loop_
_entity.id
_entity.type
_entity.pdbx_description
1 polymer ?
#
loop_
_entity_poly.entity_id
_entity_poly.type
_entity_poly.pdbx_seq_one_letter_code
_entity_poly.pdbx_strand_id
1 'polypeptide(L)'
;MARNKRSIPEINAGSMADIAFLLLIFFLVTTTMDVDKGLMVKLPAWSEEPPPDNNEIREKNIFVVLVNSNNQLLVEEEYMELPDLRAATKLFIDNNGDGTCEDCRGARDPKSSENPQKAIISLQNDRGTNYDMFVKVRNELLGAYSELRNELAERKYGRAYDLLNEEAQATISE
;
A
#
# COMPACT_ATOMS: atom_id res chain seq x y z
N MET A 1 -69.59 43.78 19.99
CA MET A 1 -68.99 42.67 19.26
C MET A 1 -67.67 42.33 19.91
N ALA A 2 -67.60 41.23 20.70
CA ALA A 2 -66.40 40.77 21.37
C ALA A 2 -65.53 39.98 20.39
N ARG A 3 -64.32 40.45 20.12
CA ARG A 3 -63.36 39.89 19.26
C ARG A 3 -62.65 38.71 19.96
N ASN A 4 -62.98 37.49 19.62
CA ASN A 4 -62.37 36.28 20.15
C ASN A 4 -60.85 36.27 19.78
N LYS A 5 -59.98 36.50 20.76
CA LYS A 5 -58.54 36.32 20.63
C LYS A 5 -58.28 34.80 20.54
N ARG A 6 -57.90 34.32 19.35
CA ARG A 6 -57.39 32.96 19.17
C ARG A 6 -56.11 32.83 20.01
N SER A 7 -56.11 31.91 20.98
CA SER A 7 -54.89 31.53 21.69
C SER A 7 -53.89 30.92 20.70
N ILE A 8 -52.65 31.39 20.74
CA ILE A 8 -51.56 30.82 19.97
C ILE A 8 -51.34 29.41 20.54
N PRO A 9 -51.31 28.34 19.68
CA PRO A 9 -51.02 26.99 20.18
C PRO A 9 -49.63 26.96 20.80
N GLU A 10 -49.56 26.63 22.09
CA GLU A 10 -48.28 26.38 22.76
C GLU A 10 -47.62 25.14 22.15
N ILE A 11 -46.41 25.34 21.60
CA ILE A 11 -45.60 24.25 21.09
C ILE A 11 -45.11 23.42 22.28
N ASN A 12 -45.42 22.12 22.28
CA ASN A 12 -45.01 21.22 23.35
C ASN A 12 -43.47 21.02 23.29
N ALA A 13 -42.75 21.64 24.22
CA ALA A 13 -41.29 21.57 24.28
C ALA A 13 -40.78 20.12 24.43
N GLY A 14 -41.56 19.24 25.08
CA GLY A 14 -41.23 17.84 25.22
C GLY A 14 -41.18 17.07 23.86
N SER A 15 -42.15 17.35 22.97
CA SER A 15 -42.18 16.74 21.64
C SER A 15 -41.02 17.24 20.75
N MET A 16 -40.65 18.51 20.88
CA MET A 16 -39.51 19.07 20.16
C MET A 16 -38.17 18.46 20.65
N ALA A 17 -38.03 18.26 21.95
CA ALA A 17 -36.85 17.63 22.53
C ALA A 17 -36.71 16.20 22.09
N ASP A 18 -37.81 15.45 22.00
CA ASP A 18 -37.79 14.05 21.52
C ASP A 18 -37.36 13.93 20.03
N ILE A 19 -37.94 14.80 19.19
CA ILE A 19 -37.55 14.85 17.76
C ILE A 19 -36.06 15.22 17.62
N ALA A 20 -35.57 16.20 18.38
CA ALA A 20 -34.17 16.60 18.34
C ALA A 20 -33.26 15.48 18.83
N PHE A 21 -33.66 14.74 19.87
CA PHE A 21 -32.92 13.58 20.37
C PHE A 21 -32.88 12.43 19.37
N LEU A 22 -34.00 12.09 18.73
CA LEU A 22 -34.08 11.07 17.70
C LEU A 22 -33.23 11.42 16.45
N LEU A 23 -33.24 12.70 16.02
CA LEU A 23 -32.40 13.18 14.94
C LEU A 23 -30.90 13.10 15.32
N LEU A 24 -30.54 13.42 16.56
CA LEU A 24 -29.16 13.33 17.04
C LEU A 24 -28.67 11.89 17.02
N ILE A 25 -29.47 10.93 17.53
CA ILE A 25 -29.13 9.50 17.49
C ILE A 25 -29.06 9.02 16.03
N PHE A 26 -30.01 9.43 15.19
CA PHE A 26 -30.02 9.07 13.78
C PHE A 26 -28.72 9.54 13.08
N PHE A 27 -28.33 10.79 13.25
CA PHE A 27 -27.07 11.28 12.71
C PHE A 27 -25.86 10.55 13.29
N LEU A 28 -25.84 10.28 14.58
CA LEU A 28 -24.73 9.58 15.23
C LEU A 28 -24.55 8.15 14.68
N VAL A 29 -25.63 7.45 14.39
CA VAL A 29 -25.59 6.09 13.81
C VAL A 29 -25.30 6.11 12.29
N THR A 30 -25.81 7.11 11.56
CA THR A 30 -25.59 7.21 10.11
C THR A 30 -24.25 7.84 9.73
N THR A 31 -23.60 8.59 10.63
CA THR A 31 -22.27 9.19 10.41
C THR A 31 -21.13 8.30 10.88
N THR A 32 -21.30 6.99 10.99
CA THR A 32 -20.16 6.08 11.06
C THR A 32 -19.42 6.19 9.72
N MET A 33 -18.47 7.11 9.67
CA MET A 33 -17.54 7.17 8.54
C MET A 33 -16.73 5.87 8.57
N ASP A 34 -16.94 5.03 7.56
CA ASP A 34 -15.99 3.98 7.27
C ASP A 34 -14.63 4.64 7.07
N VAL A 35 -13.72 4.38 7.98
CA VAL A 35 -12.33 4.77 7.80
C VAL A 35 -11.81 3.87 6.69
N ASP A 36 -11.73 4.41 5.48
CA ASP A 36 -11.14 3.72 4.34
C ASP A 36 -9.74 3.25 4.74
N LYS A 37 -9.63 1.97 5.08
CA LYS A 37 -8.36 1.31 5.32
C LYS A 37 -7.74 0.99 3.97
N GLY A 38 -7.11 1.98 3.38
CA GLY A 38 -6.37 1.83 2.12
C GLY A 38 -4.87 1.76 2.36
N LEU A 39 -4.15 1.20 1.39
CA LEU A 39 -2.69 1.28 1.36
C LEU A 39 -2.30 2.66 0.85
N MET A 40 -1.60 3.43 1.69
CA MET A 40 -1.05 4.72 1.28
C MET A 40 0.11 4.48 0.33
N VAL A 41 0.00 4.99 -0.90
CA VAL A 41 1.05 4.90 -1.92
C VAL A 41 1.36 6.31 -2.39
N LYS A 42 2.64 6.69 -2.30
CA LYS A 42 3.13 7.93 -2.91
C LYS A 42 3.29 7.69 -4.41
N LEU A 43 2.45 8.34 -5.20
CA LEU A 43 2.60 8.32 -6.65
C LEU A 43 3.84 9.15 -7.04
N PRO A 44 4.57 8.74 -8.10
CA PRO A 44 5.63 9.56 -8.67
C PRO A 44 5.09 10.93 -9.08
N ALA A 45 5.92 11.97 -8.98
CA ALA A 45 5.57 13.28 -9.50
C ALA A 45 5.37 13.18 -11.03
N TRP A 46 4.35 13.89 -11.53
CA TRP A 46 4.15 14.00 -12.97
C TRP A 46 5.37 14.71 -13.59
N SER A 47 6.05 14.06 -14.53
CA SER A 47 7.11 14.64 -15.33
C SER A 47 6.63 14.82 -16.76
N GLU A 48 6.75 16.02 -17.30
CA GLU A 48 6.47 16.31 -18.73
C GLU A 48 7.64 15.88 -19.63
N GLU A 49 8.80 15.58 -19.03
CA GLU A 49 9.96 15.09 -19.78
C GLU A 49 9.74 13.63 -20.15
N PRO A 50 9.86 13.24 -21.44
CA PRO A 50 9.83 11.85 -21.81
C PRO A 50 10.99 11.12 -21.10
N PRO A 51 10.77 9.87 -20.63
CA PRO A 51 11.85 9.11 -20.02
C PRO A 51 13.02 9.03 -21.00
N PRO A 52 14.26 9.15 -20.52
CA PRO A 52 15.43 9.06 -21.40
C PRO A 52 15.42 7.73 -22.17
N ASP A 53 15.57 7.79 -23.46
CA ASP A 53 15.47 6.69 -24.42
C ASP A 53 16.40 5.47 -24.17
N ASN A 54 17.22 5.51 -23.12
CA ASN A 54 18.28 4.54 -22.84
C ASN A 54 18.05 3.62 -21.62
N ASN A 55 16.88 3.59 -21.03
CA ASN A 55 16.59 2.57 -20.01
C ASN A 55 16.05 1.31 -20.65
N GLU A 56 16.91 0.51 -21.28
CA GLU A 56 16.59 -0.89 -21.60
C GLU A 56 16.38 -1.63 -20.28
N ILE A 57 15.11 -1.76 -19.89
CA ILE A 57 14.73 -2.59 -18.74
C ILE A 57 15.02 -4.03 -19.13
N ARG A 58 15.99 -4.64 -18.46
CA ARG A 58 16.32 -6.04 -18.70
C ARG A 58 15.28 -6.93 -18.05
N GLU A 59 14.82 -7.96 -18.75
CA GLU A 59 13.79 -8.89 -18.27
C GLU A 59 14.14 -9.49 -16.89
N LYS A 60 15.40 -9.82 -16.64
CA LYS A 60 15.88 -10.33 -15.35
C LYS A 60 15.71 -9.37 -14.16
N ASN A 61 15.47 -8.08 -14.42
CA ASN A 61 15.21 -7.08 -13.39
C ASN A 61 13.71 -6.92 -13.10
N ILE A 62 12.84 -7.66 -13.79
CA ILE A 62 11.39 -7.59 -13.61
C ILE A 62 10.94 -8.85 -12.86
N PHE A 63 10.42 -8.67 -11.67
CA PHE A 63 9.78 -9.72 -10.88
C PHE A 63 8.29 -9.75 -11.22
N VAL A 64 7.86 -10.75 -11.96
CA VAL A 64 6.49 -10.87 -12.45
C VAL A 64 5.63 -11.63 -11.46
N VAL A 65 4.59 -11.00 -10.98
CA VAL A 65 3.60 -11.57 -10.05
C VAL A 65 2.24 -11.53 -10.73
N LEU A 66 1.69 -12.69 -11.07
CA LEU A 66 0.39 -12.84 -11.70
C LEU A 66 -0.62 -13.41 -10.70
N VAL A 67 -1.82 -12.85 -10.65
CA VAL A 67 -2.94 -13.37 -9.85
C VAL A 67 -4.09 -13.70 -10.78
N ASN A 68 -4.44 -14.98 -10.86
CA ASN A 68 -5.52 -15.42 -11.74
C ASN A 68 -6.91 -15.23 -11.12
N SER A 69 -7.95 -15.48 -11.92
CA SER A 69 -9.36 -15.40 -11.51
C SER A 69 -9.74 -16.41 -10.40
N ASN A 70 -8.96 -17.46 -10.20
CA ASN A 70 -9.13 -18.43 -9.11
C ASN A 70 -8.36 -18.04 -7.83
N ASN A 71 -7.80 -16.83 -7.78
CA ASN A 71 -6.95 -16.31 -6.69
C ASN A 71 -5.67 -17.14 -6.45
N GLN A 72 -5.16 -17.80 -7.49
CA GLN A 72 -3.88 -18.49 -7.43
C GLN A 72 -2.78 -17.51 -7.85
N LEU A 73 -1.64 -17.62 -7.19
CA LEU A 73 -0.48 -16.78 -7.40
C LEU A 73 0.53 -17.51 -8.27
N LEU A 74 0.96 -16.85 -9.34
CA LEU A 74 2.04 -17.30 -10.21
C LEU A 74 3.17 -16.27 -10.17
N VAL A 75 4.34 -16.66 -9.73
CA VAL A 75 5.50 -15.79 -9.56
C VAL A 75 6.64 -16.36 -10.39
N GLU A 76 7.20 -15.55 -11.30
CA GLU A 76 8.27 -16.02 -12.21
C GLU A 76 7.93 -17.37 -12.90
N GLU A 77 6.68 -17.51 -13.37
CA GLU A 77 6.13 -18.71 -14.01
C GLU A 77 5.95 -19.93 -13.09
N GLU A 78 6.21 -19.82 -11.79
CA GLU A 78 6.00 -20.89 -10.81
C GLU A 78 4.81 -20.57 -9.88
N TYR A 79 4.01 -21.60 -9.54
CA TYR A 79 2.96 -21.45 -8.54
C TYR A 79 3.55 -21.26 -7.15
N MET A 80 3.08 -20.24 -6.44
CA MET A 80 3.57 -19.90 -5.11
C MET A 80 2.42 -19.66 -4.14
N GLU A 81 2.62 -19.99 -2.88
CA GLU A 81 1.69 -19.64 -1.80
C GLU A 81 1.93 -18.19 -1.33
N LEU A 82 0.86 -17.53 -0.91
CA LEU A 82 0.93 -16.13 -0.46
C LEU A 82 1.96 -15.87 0.64
N PRO A 83 2.12 -16.72 1.68
CA PRO A 83 3.12 -16.52 2.73
C PRO A 83 4.58 -16.50 2.23
N ASP A 84 4.86 -17.19 1.12
CA ASP A 84 6.21 -17.31 0.58
C ASP A 84 6.61 -16.12 -0.31
N LEU A 85 5.61 -15.35 -0.79
CA LEU A 85 5.80 -14.23 -1.70
C LEU A 85 6.74 -13.17 -1.13
N ARG A 86 6.59 -12.84 0.16
CA ARG A 86 7.43 -11.83 0.82
C ARG A 86 8.90 -12.22 0.82
N ALA A 87 9.20 -13.47 1.16
CA ALA A 87 10.56 -13.99 1.17
C ALA A 87 11.17 -14.02 -0.23
N ALA A 88 10.41 -14.49 -1.23
CA ALA A 88 10.85 -14.51 -2.63
C ALA A 88 11.12 -13.08 -3.15
N THR A 89 10.25 -12.11 -2.84
CA THR A 89 10.43 -10.71 -3.21
C THR A 89 11.68 -10.11 -2.58
N LYS A 90 11.95 -10.39 -1.29
CA LYS A 90 13.18 -9.94 -0.62
C LYS A 90 14.43 -10.50 -1.29
N LEU A 91 14.44 -11.79 -1.59
CA LEU A 91 15.57 -12.43 -2.27
C LEU A 91 15.82 -11.84 -3.66
N PHE A 92 14.75 -11.51 -4.39
CA PHE A 92 14.86 -10.88 -5.70
C PHE A 92 15.46 -9.46 -5.60
N ILE A 93 14.95 -8.61 -4.71
CA ILE A 93 15.40 -7.23 -4.56
C ILE A 93 16.86 -7.18 -4.06
N ASP A 94 17.21 -7.97 -3.05
CA ASP A 94 18.53 -7.98 -2.41
C ASP A 94 19.59 -8.80 -3.20
N ASN A 95 19.25 -9.34 -4.37
CA ASN A 95 20.08 -10.31 -5.11
C ASN A 95 21.50 -9.84 -5.43
N ASN A 96 21.69 -8.54 -5.83
CA ASN A 96 22.99 -7.99 -6.21
C ASN A 96 23.70 -8.76 -7.35
N GLY A 97 22.98 -9.04 -8.42
CA GLY A 97 23.49 -9.85 -9.55
C GLY A 97 24.63 -9.20 -10.34
N ASP A 98 24.77 -7.87 -10.30
CA ASP A 98 25.88 -7.11 -10.93
C ASP A 98 27.03 -6.82 -9.95
N GLY A 99 26.85 -7.10 -8.66
CA GLY A 99 27.87 -6.89 -7.63
C GLY A 99 28.14 -5.43 -7.28
N THR A 100 27.31 -4.48 -7.73
CA THR A 100 27.51 -3.04 -7.50
C THR A 100 26.94 -2.54 -6.18
N CYS A 101 26.03 -3.29 -5.58
CA CYS A 101 25.39 -2.95 -4.30
C CYS A 101 26.29 -3.38 -3.12
N GLU A 102 26.79 -2.43 -2.35
CA GLU A 102 27.63 -2.70 -1.18
C GLU A 102 26.85 -3.24 0.02
N ASP A 103 25.59 -2.82 0.14
CA ASP A 103 24.72 -3.15 1.28
C ASP A 103 23.94 -4.45 1.11
N CYS A 104 23.86 -4.99 -0.12
CA CYS A 104 23.10 -6.17 -0.46
C CYS A 104 23.78 -7.46 0.02
N ARG A 105 22.97 -8.45 0.39
CA ARG A 105 23.41 -9.74 0.90
C ARG A 105 22.88 -10.95 0.12
N GLY A 106 22.23 -10.70 -1.00
CA GLY A 106 21.63 -11.74 -1.82
C GLY A 106 22.65 -12.71 -2.45
N ALA A 107 22.13 -13.70 -3.13
CA ALA A 107 22.91 -14.83 -3.67
C ALA A 107 23.81 -14.47 -4.87
N ARG A 108 23.66 -13.26 -5.43
CA ARG A 108 24.34 -12.79 -6.66
C ARG A 108 24.06 -13.67 -7.87
N ASP A 109 22.82 -14.13 -7.99
CA ASP A 109 22.41 -14.91 -9.14
C ASP A 109 22.39 -14.03 -10.39
N PRO A 110 23.16 -14.35 -11.44
CA PRO A 110 23.20 -13.56 -12.67
C PRO A 110 21.89 -13.59 -13.47
N LYS A 111 20.97 -14.52 -13.16
CA LYS A 111 19.66 -14.64 -13.79
C LYS A 111 18.58 -13.80 -13.08
N SER A 112 18.82 -13.34 -11.88
CA SER A 112 17.91 -12.52 -11.09
C SER A 112 18.33 -11.05 -11.10
N SER A 113 17.68 -10.21 -10.30
CA SER A 113 17.87 -8.76 -10.23
C SER A 113 19.34 -8.34 -10.12
N GLU A 114 19.73 -7.31 -10.85
CA GLU A 114 21.08 -6.74 -10.80
C GLU A 114 21.36 -6.04 -9.49
N ASN A 115 20.47 -5.15 -9.07
CA ASN A 115 20.53 -4.47 -7.78
C ASN A 115 19.14 -3.90 -7.40
N PRO A 116 18.93 -3.46 -6.16
CA PRO A 116 17.63 -2.95 -5.70
C PRO A 116 17.08 -1.76 -6.50
N GLN A 117 17.95 -0.89 -7.02
CA GLN A 117 17.54 0.30 -7.78
C GLN A 117 17.00 -0.04 -9.16
N LYS A 118 17.42 -1.19 -9.72
CA LYS A 118 16.96 -1.68 -11.02
C LYS A 118 15.85 -2.72 -10.91
N ALA A 119 15.58 -3.23 -9.71
CA ALA A 119 14.56 -4.24 -9.46
C ALA A 119 13.16 -3.64 -9.62
N ILE A 120 12.37 -4.21 -10.52
CA ILE A 120 10.99 -3.80 -10.81
C ILE A 120 10.06 -4.94 -10.46
N ILE A 121 9.00 -4.65 -9.69
CA ILE A 121 7.95 -5.63 -9.39
C ILE A 121 6.73 -5.31 -10.25
N SER A 122 6.36 -6.26 -11.11
CA SER A 122 5.18 -6.18 -11.97
C SER A 122 4.06 -7.04 -11.42
N LEU A 123 3.05 -6.39 -10.79
CA LEU A 123 1.84 -7.08 -10.32
C LEU A 123 0.75 -7.00 -11.38
N GLN A 124 0.33 -8.14 -11.89
CA GLN A 124 -0.71 -8.28 -12.91
C GLN A 124 -1.87 -9.10 -12.35
N ASN A 125 -3.08 -8.60 -12.50
CA ASN A 125 -4.30 -9.26 -12.06
C ASN A 125 -5.20 -9.58 -13.24
N ASP A 126 -5.78 -10.78 -13.22
CA ASP A 126 -6.88 -11.11 -14.12
C ASP A 126 -8.16 -10.38 -13.70
N ARG A 127 -9.08 -10.13 -14.66
CA ARG A 127 -10.35 -9.41 -14.41
C ARG A 127 -11.25 -10.07 -13.36
N GLY A 128 -11.12 -11.39 -13.17
CA GLY A 128 -11.89 -12.15 -12.20
C GLY A 128 -11.27 -12.27 -10.81
N THR A 129 -10.07 -11.70 -10.59
CA THR A 129 -9.37 -11.76 -9.31
C THR A 129 -10.14 -11.05 -8.21
N ASN A 130 -10.24 -11.66 -7.03
CA ASN A 130 -10.86 -11.04 -5.88
C ASN A 130 -10.00 -9.86 -5.37
N TYR A 131 -10.66 -8.72 -5.10
CA TYR A 131 -9.98 -7.53 -4.57
C TYR A 131 -9.23 -7.79 -3.25
N ASP A 132 -9.77 -8.63 -2.37
CA ASP A 132 -9.10 -9.04 -1.13
C ASP A 132 -7.76 -9.72 -1.41
N MET A 133 -7.71 -10.60 -2.42
CA MET A 133 -6.45 -11.26 -2.82
C MET A 133 -5.44 -10.26 -3.38
N PHE A 134 -5.88 -9.31 -4.21
CA PHE A 134 -5.03 -8.23 -4.69
C PHE A 134 -4.41 -7.42 -3.56
N VAL A 135 -5.21 -7.04 -2.56
CA VAL A 135 -4.74 -6.27 -1.40
C VAL A 135 -3.72 -7.09 -0.59
N LYS A 136 -3.99 -8.38 -0.37
CA LYS A 136 -3.07 -9.27 0.36
C LYS A 136 -1.73 -9.41 -0.36
N VAL A 137 -1.74 -9.67 -1.66
CA VAL A 137 -0.51 -9.77 -2.47
C VAL A 137 0.28 -8.47 -2.40
N ARG A 138 -0.39 -7.34 -2.61
CA ARG A 138 0.25 -6.02 -2.52
C ARG A 138 0.84 -5.74 -1.14
N ASN A 139 0.16 -6.16 -0.07
CA ASN A 139 0.66 -6.02 1.29
C ASN A 139 1.94 -6.84 1.52
N GLU A 140 2.02 -8.06 1.00
CA GLU A 140 3.23 -8.87 1.08
C GLU A 140 4.41 -8.24 0.31
N LEU A 141 4.16 -7.70 -0.87
CA LEU A 141 5.17 -7.00 -1.66
C LEU A 141 5.69 -5.75 -0.94
N LEU A 142 4.79 -4.91 -0.40
CA LEU A 142 5.18 -3.73 0.38
C LEU A 142 5.88 -4.10 1.69
N GLY A 143 5.45 -5.21 2.32
CA GLY A 143 6.09 -5.77 3.50
C GLY A 143 7.54 -6.15 3.24
N ALA A 144 7.86 -6.73 2.08
CA ALA A 144 9.22 -7.06 1.68
C ALA A 144 10.12 -5.82 1.62
N TYR A 145 9.67 -4.73 1.01
CA TYR A 145 10.39 -3.46 0.99
C TYR A 145 10.58 -2.87 2.40
N SER A 146 9.53 -2.91 3.22
CA SER A 146 9.60 -2.39 4.59
C SER A 146 10.61 -3.17 5.43
N GLU A 147 10.65 -4.49 5.32
CA GLU A 147 11.61 -5.33 6.02
C GLU A 147 13.05 -5.05 5.56
N LEU A 148 13.31 -4.97 4.25
CA LEU A 148 14.65 -4.66 3.71
C LEU A 148 15.15 -3.30 4.19
N ARG A 149 14.27 -2.26 4.18
CA ARG A 149 14.60 -0.94 4.71
C ARG A 149 14.91 -0.97 6.20
N ASN A 150 14.14 -1.69 6.98
CA ASN A 150 14.39 -1.85 8.41
C ASN A 150 15.71 -2.58 8.68
N GLU A 151 15.99 -3.66 7.98
CA GLU A 151 17.25 -4.42 8.10
C GLU A 151 18.46 -3.55 7.76
N LEU A 152 18.35 -2.71 6.73
CA LEU A 152 19.40 -1.77 6.34
C LEU A 152 19.55 -0.64 7.37
N ALA A 153 18.43 -0.10 7.87
CA ALA A 153 18.40 0.94 8.90
C ALA A 153 19.06 0.47 10.21
N GLU A 154 18.73 -0.74 10.66
CA GLU A 154 19.33 -1.34 11.85
C GLU A 154 20.84 -1.58 11.69
N ARG A 155 21.27 -2.00 10.50
CA ARG A 155 22.70 -2.20 10.21
C ARG A 155 23.51 -0.91 10.17
N LYS A 156 22.96 0.14 9.53
CA LYS A 156 23.68 1.41 9.32
C LYS A 156 23.58 2.35 10.51
N TYR A 157 22.43 2.39 11.17
CA TYR A 157 22.09 3.39 12.17
C TYR A 157 21.72 2.82 13.54
N GLY A 158 21.58 1.48 13.66
CA GLY A 158 21.18 0.82 14.92
C GLY A 158 19.77 1.15 15.39
N ARG A 159 18.88 1.58 14.49
CA ARG A 159 17.50 2.00 14.76
C ARG A 159 16.59 1.53 13.65
N ALA A 160 15.28 1.35 13.98
CA ALA A 160 14.27 1.07 12.97
C ALA A 160 14.12 2.25 11.98
N TYR A 161 13.75 1.95 10.74
CA TYR A 161 13.63 2.93 9.65
C TYR A 161 12.71 4.11 10.01
N ASP A 162 11.56 3.84 10.64
CA ASP A 162 10.59 4.87 11.03
C ASP A 162 11.09 5.85 12.11
N LEU A 163 12.15 5.47 12.83
CA LEU A 163 12.78 6.30 13.87
C LEU A 163 13.95 7.13 13.35
N LEU A 164 14.26 7.03 12.07
CA LEU A 164 15.33 7.81 11.43
C LEU A 164 14.82 9.19 11.01
N ASN A 165 15.74 10.14 10.88
CA ASN A 165 15.45 11.44 10.29
C ASN A 165 15.25 11.32 8.77
N GLU A 166 14.62 12.33 8.15
CA GLU A 166 14.27 12.32 6.72
C GLU A 166 15.50 12.11 5.80
N GLU A 167 16.67 12.66 6.15
CA GLU A 167 17.89 12.48 5.35
C GLU A 167 18.37 11.04 5.35
N ALA A 168 18.36 10.37 6.51
CA ALA A 168 18.75 8.97 6.62
C ALA A 168 17.71 8.04 5.95
N GLN A 169 16.43 8.36 6.04
CA GLN A 169 15.38 7.62 5.33
C GLN A 169 15.53 7.77 3.81
N ALA A 170 15.85 8.94 3.30
CA ALA A 170 16.12 9.18 1.89
C ALA A 170 17.29 8.31 1.40
N THR A 171 18.42 8.31 2.13
CA THR A 171 19.61 7.49 1.81
C THR A 171 19.32 5.98 1.77
N ILE A 172 18.36 5.49 2.57
CA ILE A 172 17.96 4.07 2.56
C ILE A 172 16.97 3.77 1.44
N SER A 173 16.21 4.79 1.00
CA SER A 173 15.17 4.64 -0.02
C SER A 173 15.67 4.76 -1.44
N GLU A 174 16.87 5.32 -1.63
CA GLU A 174 17.61 5.37 -2.90
C GLU A 174 18.21 4.01 -3.25
#